data_2994e90386284fc875bc06e5b6ee5069
#
_entry.id   2994e90386284fc875bc06e5b6ee5069
#
_cell.length_a   1.000
_cell.length_b   1.000
_cell.length_c   1.000
_cell.angle_alpha   90.00
_cell.angle_beta   90.00
_cell.angle_gamma   90.00
#
_symmetry.space_group_name_H-M   'P 1'
#
loop_
_entity.id
_entity.type
_entity.pdbx_description
1 polymer ?
#
loop_
_entity_poly.entity_id
_entity_poly.type
_entity_poly.pdbx_seq_one_letter_code
_entity_poly.pdbx_strand_id
1 'polypeptide(L)'
;MFFCAISGEPPQDPVISQKSGHVYERRLIQKYITENGTDPITGDKLDENDLLSVKASPNAAAPRPPAHSSIPALLGSLQTEWDALVLETFTLKQQYNSARQELSYALYAQDAASRVVARLTRERDMARQALASVQASMGVAPSASEGDVEMAEEGASQEGILPASIVAQIDATHTALTSTRKKRKMPPGFATPADVKTYKSTHTIPSLHSASAGITSIAVSTANPTQFLTGGSDNIVQLYDRSTDKVLASLKGHTKKVNRVCIRESDDQPTLLFSAGADKVARAWSHDSASGEYIPRSTIKTHKGEVTGLAVHPTNTLIALGSSDKTYSLHDLSNFSQVYHSPVLDDPFSSLSIHPDGAIMGLGTPNSSIHVYDIRSGDIAATLTPPDGAPFAVNTLCFSENGYHLAAPTSSSTVGIWDLRRQKIGSTINLGEGFNINQVVYDYSAQILGVAGSEGIRVFAHKTWEELARFEEGGEATTLAFGAESKEIWGTTGREVRIWGAPA
;
A
#
# COMPACT_ATOMS: atom_id res chain seq x y z
N MET A 1 -44.70 -37.15 2.28
CA MET A 1 -43.49 -37.10 1.45
C MET A 1 -42.41 -36.39 2.21
N PHE A 2 -41.24 -36.97 2.38
CA PHE A 2 -40.11 -36.32 3.03
C PHE A 2 -39.25 -35.65 1.94
N PHE A 3 -38.74 -34.48 2.23
CA PHE A 3 -37.80 -33.76 1.35
C PHE A 3 -36.45 -33.71 2.00
N CYS A 4 -35.38 -33.81 1.20
CA CYS A 4 -34.03 -33.65 1.67
C CYS A 4 -33.77 -32.15 2.02
N ALA A 5 -33.27 -31.90 3.22
CA ALA A 5 -33.07 -30.54 3.70
C ALA A 5 -31.93 -29.78 2.96
N ILE A 6 -31.05 -30.49 2.23
CA ILE A 6 -30.00 -29.89 1.40
C ILE A 6 -30.50 -29.60 -0.02
N SER A 7 -31.05 -30.62 -0.73
CA SER A 7 -31.45 -30.47 -2.12
C SER A 7 -32.86 -29.94 -2.31
N GLY A 8 -33.74 -30.08 -1.32
CA GLY A 8 -35.17 -29.75 -1.42
C GLY A 8 -35.98 -30.74 -2.26
N GLU A 9 -35.40 -31.88 -2.67
CA GLU A 9 -36.02 -32.92 -3.47
C GLU A 9 -36.35 -34.14 -2.61
N PRO A 10 -37.26 -35.05 -3.01
CA PRO A 10 -37.50 -36.29 -2.35
C PRO A 10 -36.27 -37.21 -2.41
N PRO A 11 -35.72 -37.60 -1.24
CA PRO A 11 -34.48 -38.39 -1.18
C PRO A 11 -34.69 -39.83 -1.69
N GLN A 12 -33.71 -40.37 -2.40
CA GLN A 12 -33.70 -41.74 -2.89
C GLN A 12 -33.25 -42.74 -1.80
N ASP A 13 -32.24 -42.31 -0.98
CA ASP A 13 -31.77 -43.06 0.19
C ASP A 13 -31.83 -42.13 1.42
N PRO A 14 -33.04 -42.02 2.06
CA PRO A 14 -33.24 -41.09 3.13
C PRO A 14 -32.53 -41.53 4.42
N VAL A 15 -31.81 -40.57 5.03
CA VAL A 15 -31.23 -40.71 6.36
C VAL A 15 -31.71 -39.55 7.25
N ILE A 16 -31.83 -39.82 8.56
CA ILE A 16 -32.22 -38.84 9.56
C ILE A 16 -31.03 -38.61 10.49
N SER A 17 -30.71 -37.37 10.75
CA SER A 17 -29.79 -36.97 11.79
C SER A 17 -30.48 -37.19 13.17
N GLN A 18 -29.84 -37.91 14.08
CA GLN A 18 -30.36 -38.11 15.45
C GLN A 18 -30.38 -36.81 16.26
N LYS A 19 -29.48 -35.85 15.92
CA LYS A 19 -29.36 -34.61 16.67
C LYS A 19 -30.36 -33.54 16.21
N SER A 20 -30.50 -33.36 14.90
CA SER A 20 -31.38 -32.32 14.34
C SER A 20 -32.76 -32.82 13.91
N GLY A 21 -32.96 -34.14 13.76
CA GLY A 21 -34.22 -34.72 13.28
C GLY A 21 -34.55 -34.44 11.83
N HIS A 22 -33.65 -33.79 11.08
CA HIS A 22 -33.86 -33.50 9.67
C HIS A 22 -33.54 -34.68 8.75
N VAL A 23 -34.26 -34.75 7.62
CA VAL A 23 -34.08 -35.80 6.61
C VAL A 23 -33.14 -35.30 5.54
N TYR A 24 -32.16 -36.13 5.21
CA TYR A 24 -31.15 -35.86 4.20
C TYR A 24 -31.07 -37.01 3.19
N GLU A 25 -30.57 -36.71 2.00
CA GLU A 25 -30.06 -37.74 1.08
C GLU A 25 -28.70 -38.23 1.59
N ARG A 26 -28.51 -39.54 1.76
CA ARG A 26 -27.30 -40.14 2.36
C ARG A 26 -26.02 -39.65 1.73
N ARG A 27 -25.96 -39.63 0.39
CA ARG A 27 -24.76 -39.23 -0.35
C ARG A 27 -24.37 -37.78 -0.12
N LEU A 28 -25.35 -36.89 -0.03
CA LEU A 28 -25.12 -35.47 0.18
C LEU A 28 -24.64 -35.17 1.58
N ILE A 29 -25.30 -35.74 2.59
CA ILE A 29 -24.94 -35.51 3.98
C ILE A 29 -23.58 -36.12 4.36
N GLN A 30 -23.24 -37.31 3.82
CA GLN A 30 -21.92 -37.90 4.06
C GLN A 30 -20.78 -37.04 3.49
N LYS A 31 -20.92 -36.54 2.28
CA LYS A 31 -19.94 -35.59 1.70
C LYS A 31 -19.82 -34.33 2.55
N TYR A 32 -20.94 -33.76 2.95
CA TYR A 32 -20.95 -32.57 3.77
C TYR A 32 -20.28 -32.79 5.14
N ILE A 33 -20.55 -33.93 5.81
CA ILE A 33 -19.90 -34.30 7.09
C ILE A 33 -18.39 -34.49 6.91
N THR A 34 -17.95 -35.11 5.79
CA THR A 34 -16.53 -35.32 5.51
C THR A 34 -15.78 -34.00 5.32
N GLU A 35 -16.44 -32.98 4.76
CA GLU A 35 -15.84 -31.66 4.51
C GLU A 35 -15.94 -30.73 5.72
N ASN A 36 -17.07 -30.68 6.40
CA ASN A 36 -17.36 -29.68 7.43
C ASN A 36 -17.50 -30.23 8.87
N GLY A 37 -17.75 -31.54 9.05
CA GLY A 37 -17.90 -32.16 10.35
C GLY A 37 -19.12 -31.70 11.17
N THR A 38 -20.09 -31.01 10.54
CA THR A 38 -21.25 -30.38 11.22
C THR A 38 -22.54 -30.63 10.46
N ASP A 39 -23.69 -30.48 11.17
CA ASP A 39 -25.03 -30.52 10.58
C ASP A 39 -25.25 -29.24 9.73
N PRO A 40 -25.69 -29.33 8.47
CA PRO A 40 -25.87 -28.18 7.58
C PRO A 40 -26.96 -27.19 8.03
N ILE A 41 -27.85 -27.54 8.94
CA ILE A 41 -28.94 -26.67 9.40
C ILE A 41 -28.68 -26.14 10.79
N THR A 42 -28.31 -27.02 11.74
CA THR A 42 -28.12 -26.62 13.14
C THR A 42 -26.69 -26.19 13.46
N GLY A 43 -25.68 -26.58 12.64
CA GLY A 43 -24.29 -26.30 12.91
C GLY A 43 -23.64 -27.18 13.99
N ASP A 44 -24.41 -28.11 14.59
CA ASP A 44 -23.90 -29.01 15.62
C ASP A 44 -22.95 -30.05 15.03
N LYS A 45 -21.96 -30.49 15.81
CA LYS A 45 -21.04 -31.55 15.38
C LYS A 45 -21.81 -32.82 15.10
N LEU A 46 -21.69 -33.36 13.89
CA LEU A 46 -22.38 -34.53 13.40
C LEU A 46 -21.38 -35.54 12.85
N ASP A 47 -21.42 -36.76 13.36
CA ASP A 47 -20.59 -37.86 12.83
C ASP A 47 -21.45 -38.82 12.00
N GLU A 48 -20.81 -39.62 11.15
CA GLU A 48 -21.53 -40.60 10.31
C GLU A 48 -22.35 -41.59 11.11
N ASN A 49 -21.94 -41.92 12.33
CA ASN A 49 -22.65 -42.83 13.24
C ASN A 49 -23.96 -42.24 13.80
N ASP A 50 -24.11 -40.93 13.73
CA ASP A 50 -25.33 -40.24 14.20
C ASP A 50 -26.44 -40.22 13.12
N LEU A 51 -26.22 -40.87 11.98
CA LEU A 51 -27.17 -40.93 10.88
C LEU A 51 -27.95 -42.26 10.91
N LEU A 52 -29.27 -42.16 11.06
CA LEU A 52 -30.18 -43.31 11.00
C LEU A 52 -30.75 -43.47 9.57
N SER A 53 -30.57 -44.66 9.01
CA SER A 53 -31.21 -44.99 7.73
C SER A 53 -32.70 -45.22 7.89
N VAL A 54 -33.49 -44.52 7.11
CA VAL A 54 -34.94 -44.71 7.06
C VAL A 54 -35.24 -45.85 6.07
N LYS A 55 -35.77 -46.95 6.58
CA LYS A 55 -36.19 -48.08 5.73
C LYS A 55 -37.47 -47.68 4.97
N ALA A 56 -37.29 -47.20 3.75
CA ALA A 56 -38.39 -46.99 2.84
C ALA A 56 -38.38 -48.09 1.78
N SER A 57 -39.30 -49.04 1.89
CA SER A 57 -39.75 -50.01 0.87
C SER A 57 -38.73 -51.00 0.26
N PRO A 58 -39.09 -52.27 0.02
CA PRO A 58 -38.16 -53.37 -0.26
C PRO A 58 -37.76 -53.57 -1.75
N ASN A 59 -37.70 -52.55 -2.60
CA ASN A 59 -37.49 -52.71 -4.04
C ASN A 59 -36.22 -52.06 -4.60
N ALA A 60 -35.15 -51.95 -3.84
CA ALA A 60 -33.88 -51.48 -4.43
C ALA A 60 -32.83 -52.62 -4.42
N ALA A 61 -32.62 -53.26 -5.56
CA ALA A 61 -31.45 -54.11 -5.80
C ALA A 61 -30.20 -53.25 -5.85
N ALA A 62 -29.14 -53.61 -5.10
CA ALA A 62 -27.87 -52.90 -5.07
C ALA A 62 -27.22 -52.88 -6.48
N PRO A 63 -26.84 -51.73 -7.03
CA PRO A 63 -26.19 -51.65 -8.30
C PRO A 63 -24.76 -52.24 -8.27
N ARG A 64 -24.36 -52.94 -9.31
CA ARG A 64 -23.01 -53.49 -9.51
C ARG A 64 -22.00 -52.34 -9.68
N PRO A 65 -20.74 -52.46 -9.20
CA PRO A 65 -19.72 -51.41 -9.39
C PRO A 65 -19.43 -51.22 -10.87
N PRO A 66 -19.40 -50.00 -11.39
CA PRO A 66 -19.25 -49.71 -12.82
C PRO A 66 -17.80 -49.80 -13.30
N ALA A 67 -17.58 -50.40 -14.48
CA ALA A 67 -16.31 -50.32 -15.21
C ALA A 67 -16.22 -48.99 -15.99
N HIS A 68 -15.03 -48.36 -16.04
CA HIS A 68 -14.80 -46.98 -16.53
C HIS A 68 -15.14 -46.70 -18.01
N SER A 69 -15.72 -47.63 -18.73
CA SER A 69 -16.11 -47.50 -20.15
C SER A 69 -17.59 -47.78 -20.45
N SER A 70 -18.44 -47.88 -19.40
CA SER A 70 -19.87 -48.18 -19.57
C SER A 70 -20.75 -46.97 -19.33
N ILE A 71 -21.94 -46.90 -19.99
CA ILE A 71 -22.93 -45.85 -19.79
C ILE A 71 -23.29 -45.66 -18.30
N PRO A 72 -23.42 -46.72 -17.47
CA PRO A 72 -23.63 -46.55 -16.03
C PRO A 72 -22.49 -45.86 -15.29
N ALA A 73 -21.23 -45.97 -15.74
CA ALA A 73 -20.09 -45.27 -15.13
C ALA A 73 -20.12 -43.77 -15.42
N LEU A 74 -20.48 -43.39 -16.65
CA LEU A 74 -20.68 -41.99 -17.03
C LEU A 74 -21.85 -41.33 -16.29
N LEU A 75 -22.94 -42.07 -16.11
CA LEU A 75 -24.08 -41.59 -15.29
C LEU A 75 -23.68 -41.45 -13.82
N GLY A 76 -22.83 -42.32 -13.29
CA GLY A 76 -22.30 -42.21 -11.94
C GLY A 76 -21.37 -41.00 -11.77
N SER A 77 -20.52 -40.71 -12.74
CA SER A 77 -19.67 -39.51 -12.68
C SER A 77 -20.50 -38.21 -12.79
N LEU A 78 -21.46 -38.16 -13.71
CA LEU A 78 -22.41 -37.05 -13.82
C LEU A 78 -23.20 -36.84 -12.51
N GLN A 79 -23.61 -37.91 -11.86
CA GLN A 79 -24.32 -37.84 -10.60
C GLN A 79 -23.43 -37.33 -9.46
N THR A 80 -22.13 -37.70 -9.42
CA THR A 80 -21.18 -37.17 -8.45
C THR A 80 -20.87 -35.68 -8.66
N GLU A 81 -20.80 -35.24 -9.91
CA GLU A 81 -20.63 -33.82 -10.24
C GLU A 81 -21.89 -33.01 -9.91
N TRP A 82 -23.07 -33.56 -10.17
CA TRP A 82 -24.33 -32.93 -9.78
C TRP A 82 -24.46 -32.76 -8.28
N ASP A 83 -24.13 -33.81 -7.51
CA ASP A 83 -24.15 -33.76 -6.05
C ASP A 83 -23.20 -32.69 -5.49
N ALA A 84 -22.00 -32.56 -6.10
CA ALA A 84 -21.04 -31.50 -5.73
C ALA A 84 -21.61 -30.10 -6.02
N LEU A 85 -22.23 -29.90 -7.19
CA LEU A 85 -22.88 -28.65 -7.58
C LEU A 85 -24.05 -28.28 -6.64
N VAL A 86 -24.85 -29.26 -6.22
CA VAL A 86 -25.94 -29.04 -5.29
C VAL A 86 -25.43 -28.59 -3.92
N LEU A 87 -24.36 -29.22 -3.40
CA LEU A 87 -23.71 -28.81 -2.15
C LEU A 87 -23.13 -27.41 -2.25
N GLU A 88 -22.44 -27.10 -3.35
CA GLU A 88 -21.88 -25.76 -3.57
C GLU A 88 -22.99 -24.69 -3.65
N THR A 89 -24.07 -24.96 -4.38
CA THR A 89 -25.22 -24.03 -4.42
C THR A 89 -25.90 -23.85 -3.07
N PHE A 90 -25.93 -24.88 -2.24
CA PHE A 90 -26.47 -24.78 -0.87
C PHE A 90 -25.58 -23.90 0.00
N THR A 91 -24.27 -24.11 0.01
CA THR A 91 -23.33 -23.29 0.78
C THR A 91 -23.35 -21.82 0.32
N LEU A 92 -23.40 -21.57 -0.99
CA LEU A 92 -23.54 -20.23 -1.55
C LEU A 92 -24.85 -19.54 -1.10
N LYS A 93 -25.97 -20.26 -1.11
CA LYS A 93 -27.25 -19.71 -0.61
C LYS A 93 -27.17 -19.37 0.89
N GLN A 94 -26.51 -20.19 1.68
CA GLN A 94 -26.32 -19.94 3.09
C GLN A 94 -25.45 -18.70 3.32
N GLN A 95 -24.34 -18.58 2.63
CA GLN A 95 -23.46 -17.38 2.66
C GLN A 95 -24.19 -16.13 2.19
N TYR A 96 -24.97 -16.22 1.13
CA TYR A 96 -25.79 -15.09 0.65
C TYR A 96 -26.79 -14.62 1.70
N ASN A 97 -27.47 -15.55 2.37
CA ASN A 97 -28.44 -15.19 3.40
C ASN A 97 -27.77 -14.54 4.62
N SER A 98 -26.60 -15.06 5.06
CA SER A 98 -25.85 -14.45 6.17
C SER A 98 -25.37 -13.04 5.81
N ALA A 99 -24.78 -12.86 4.63
CA ALA A 99 -24.33 -11.56 4.14
C ALA A 99 -25.50 -10.56 4.03
N ARG A 100 -26.66 -11.01 3.59
CA ARG A 100 -27.88 -10.17 3.51
C ARG A 100 -28.36 -9.76 4.89
N GLN A 101 -28.28 -10.66 5.90
CA GLN A 101 -28.62 -10.32 7.27
C GLN A 101 -27.63 -9.31 7.87
N GLU A 102 -26.33 -9.53 7.69
CA GLU A 102 -25.28 -8.59 8.13
C GLU A 102 -25.46 -7.21 7.50
N LEU A 103 -25.72 -7.16 6.21
CA LEU A 103 -26.00 -5.89 5.51
C LEU A 103 -27.22 -5.19 6.11
N SER A 104 -28.32 -5.93 6.40
CA SER A 104 -29.49 -5.34 7.02
C SER A 104 -29.21 -4.77 8.40
N TYR A 105 -28.45 -5.48 9.24
CA TYR A 105 -28.03 -4.98 10.55
C TYR A 105 -27.13 -3.74 10.44
N ALA A 106 -26.18 -3.74 9.51
CA ALA A 106 -25.31 -2.59 9.27
C ALA A 106 -26.11 -1.35 8.83
N LEU A 107 -27.09 -1.50 7.94
CA LEU A 107 -27.98 -0.42 7.51
C LEU A 107 -28.83 0.15 8.66
N TYR A 108 -29.37 -0.73 9.52
CA TYR A 108 -30.11 -0.29 10.71
C TYR A 108 -29.20 0.44 11.70
N ALA A 109 -28.00 -0.06 11.92
CA ALA A 109 -27.01 0.59 12.79
C ALA A 109 -26.60 1.97 12.25
N GLN A 110 -26.42 2.11 10.94
CA GLN A 110 -26.11 3.36 10.28
C GLN A 110 -27.26 4.38 10.40
N ASP A 111 -28.51 3.95 10.19
CA ASP A 111 -29.68 4.82 10.35
C ASP A 111 -29.84 5.27 11.82
N ALA A 112 -29.64 4.38 12.77
CA ALA A 112 -29.63 4.72 14.19
C ALA A 112 -28.54 5.73 14.54
N ALA A 113 -27.31 5.53 14.06
CA ALA A 113 -26.20 6.44 14.28
C ALA A 113 -26.47 7.83 13.65
N SER A 114 -26.98 7.88 12.43
CA SER A 114 -27.31 9.14 11.76
C SER A 114 -28.38 9.95 12.52
N ARG A 115 -29.39 9.28 13.08
CA ARG A 115 -30.40 9.94 13.93
C ARG A 115 -29.81 10.49 15.23
N VAL A 116 -28.89 9.76 15.88
CA VAL A 116 -28.19 10.22 17.08
C VAL A 116 -27.32 11.44 16.76
N VAL A 117 -26.56 11.41 15.68
CA VAL A 117 -25.74 12.54 15.21
C VAL A 117 -26.63 13.76 14.94
N ALA A 118 -27.73 13.60 14.21
CA ALA A 118 -28.65 14.70 13.92
C ALA A 118 -29.27 15.31 15.21
N ARG A 119 -29.54 14.48 16.22
CA ARG A 119 -30.02 14.94 17.52
C ARG A 119 -28.96 15.73 18.28
N LEU A 120 -27.76 15.19 18.39
CA LEU A 120 -26.64 15.85 19.08
C LEU A 120 -26.24 17.16 18.40
N THR A 121 -26.30 17.23 17.06
CA THR A 121 -26.06 18.46 16.31
C THR A 121 -27.08 19.54 16.68
N ARG A 122 -28.36 19.19 16.77
CA ARG A 122 -29.41 20.13 17.20
C ARG A 122 -29.22 20.58 18.66
N GLU A 123 -28.89 19.68 19.56
CA GLU A 123 -28.61 20.00 20.97
C GLU A 123 -27.40 20.97 21.09
N ARG A 124 -26.34 20.71 20.33
CA ARG A 124 -25.17 21.59 20.24
C ARG A 124 -25.56 22.98 19.74
N ASP A 125 -26.34 23.06 18.66
CA ASP A 125 -26.71 24.34 18.04
C ASP A 125 -27.65 25.14 18.96
N MET A 126 -28.57 24.48 19.66
CA MET A 126 -29.38 25.12 20.71
C MET A 126 -28.55 25.64 21.87
N ALA A 127 -27.55 24.87 22.32
CA ALA A 127 -26.64 25.30 23.38
C ALA A 127 -25.80 26.52 22.95
N ARG A 128 -25.29 26.51 21.71
CA ARG A 128 -24.55 27.69 21.16
C ARG A 128 -25.43 28.91 21.02
N GLN A 129 -26.68 28.78 20.59
CA GLN A 129 -27.63 29.90 20.53
C GLN A 129 -27.98 30.41 21.90
N ALA A 130 -28.17 29.56 22.90
CA ALA A 130 -28.41 29.96 24.30
C ALA A 130 -27.22 30.71 24.86
N LEU A 131 -26.00 30.26 24.61
CA LEU A 131 -24.77 30.90 25.04
C LEU A 131 -24.62 32.28 24.37
N ALA A 132 -24.87 32.40 23.07
CA ALA A 132 -24.85 33.68 22.36
C ALA A 132 -25.91 34.64 22.88
N SER A 133 -27.11 34.18 23.24
CA SER A 133 -28.17 35.00 23.80
C SER A 133 -27.81 35.53 25.21
N VAL A 134 -27.15 34.69 26.03
CA VAL A 134 -26.67 35.10 27.36
C VAL A 134 -25.55 36.13 27.23
N GLN A 135 -24.62 35.93 26.29
CA GLN A 135 -23.56 36.91 26.02
C GLN A 135 -24.13 38.28 25.57
N ALA A 136 -25.12 38.26 24.68
CA ALA A 136 -25.81 39.46 24.22
C ALA A 136 -26.57 40.15 25.34
N SER A 137 -27.18 39.40 26.29
CA SER A 137 -27.92 39.97 27.42
C SER A 137 -27.00 40.56 28.52
N MET A 138 -25.76 40.07 28.62
CA MET A 138 -24.78 40.60 29.58
C MET A 138 -24.00 41.81 29.08
N GLY A 139 -24.28 42.30 27.87
CA GLY A 139 -23.67 43.55 27.35
C GLY A 139 -22.16 43.45 27.10
N VAL A 140 -21.63 42.27 27.07
CA VAL A 140 -20.23 42.02 26.72
C VAL A 140 -20.12 42.06 25.20
N ALA A 141 -19.61 43.17 24.68
CA ALA A 141 -19.16 43.21 23.29
C ALA A 141 -18.13 42.07 23.08
N PRO A 142 -18.08 41.40 21.93
CA PRO A 142 -17.09 40.38 21.68
C PRO A 142 -15.71 41.05 21.75
N SER A 143 -15.05 40.96 22.91
CA SER A 143 -13.63 41.29 23.03
C SER A 143 -12.87 40.23 22.22
N ALA A 144 -12.20 40.69 21.18
CA ALA A 144 -11.11 39.95 20.59
C ALA A 144 -10.03 39.83 21.70
N SER A 145 -10.11 38.78 22.51
CA SER A 145 -9.01 38.37 23.36
C SER A 145 -8.05 37.55 22.50
N GLU A 146 -6.97 38.21 22.13
CA GLU A 146 -5.72 37.53 21.81
C GLU A 146 -5.38 36.58 22.96
N GLY A 147 -5.33 35.29 22.71
CA GLY A 147 -4.75 34.34 23.66
C GLY A 147 -5.68 33.18 24.07
N ASP A 148 -6.31 32.53 23.16
CA ASP A 148 -6.56 31.09 23.16
C ASP A 148 -6.92 30.76 21.70
N VAL A 149 -5.95 30.22 21.01
CA VAL A 149 -6.20 29.52 19.75
C VAL A 149 -6.96 28.27 20.14
N GLU A 150 -8.28 28.41 20.41
CA GLU A 150 -9.18 27.33 20.11
C GLU A 150 -8.94 27.03 18.62
N MET A 151 -8.20 25.97 18.39
CA MET A 151 -8.16 25.35 17.10
C MET A 151 -9.62 25.22 16.66
N ALA A 152 -9.99 26.05 15.71
CA ALA A 152 -11.20 25.82 14.95
C ALA A 152 -11.16 24.34 14.53
N GLU A 153 -12.01 23.52 15.12
CA GLU A 153 -12.41 22.23 14.61
C GLU A 153 -13.23 22.45 13.31
N GLU A 154 -12.64 23.18 12.37
CA GLU A 154 -12.97 23.04 10.97
C GLU A 154 -12.16 21.87 10.44
N GLY A 155 -12.76 20.72 10.50
CA GLY A 155 -12.18 19.51 9.95
C GLY A 155 -11.82 18.47 11.00
N ALA A 156 -12.74 18.11 11.89
CA ALA A 156 -12.81 16.74 12.34
C ALA A 156 -13.07 15.91 11.06
N SER A 157 -11.99 15.57 10.33
CA SER A 157 -12.01 14.56 9.31
C SER A 157 -12.64 13.34 9.97
N GLN A 158 -13.81 12.93 9.49
CA GLN A 158 -14.37 11.65 9.86
C GLN A 158 -13.25 10.63 9.61
N GLU A 159 -12.79 9.97 10.68
CA GLU A 159 -11.73 8.98 10.56
C GLU A 159 -12.13 8.04 9.42
N GLY A 160 -11.31 7.98 8.36
CA GLY A 160 -11.49 7.09 7.24
C GLY A 160 -12.17 7.64 5.97
N ILE A 161 -12.47 8.93 5.84
CA ILE A 161 -13.04 9.47 4.58
C ILE A 161 -12.28 10.72 4.15
N LEU A 162 -11.75 10.70 2.93
CA LEU A 162 -11.11 11.87 2.30
C LEU A 162 -12.14 12.96 1.98
N PRO A 163 -11.82 14.25 2.19
CA PRO A 163 -12.65 15.35 1.75
C PRO A 163 -12.91 15.33 0.24
N ALA A 164 -14.16 15.58 -0.16
CA ALA A 164 -14.56 15.53 -1.57
C ALA A 164 -13.77 16.47 -2.49
N SER A 165 -13.29 17.61 -1.96
CA SER A 165 -12.45 18.56 -2.71
C SER A 165 -11.09 17.95 -3.07
N ILE A 166 -10.51 17.16 -2.16
CA ILE A 166 -9.23 16.48 -2.39
C ILE A 166 -9.40 15.29 -3.35
N VAL A 167 -10.46 14.52 -3.18
CA VAL A 167 -10.80 13.46 -4.14
C VAL A 167 -10.94 14.03 -5.55
N ALA A 168 -11.63 15.15 -5.71
CA ALA A 168 -11.76 15.82 -7.01
C ALA A 168 -10.41 16.28 -7.60
N GLN A 169 -9.49 16.76 -6.76
CA GLN A 169 -8.12 17.11 -7.21
C GLN A 169 -7.33 15.89 -7.66
N ILE A 170 -7.41 14.78 -6.91
CA ILE A 170 -6.77 13.52 -7.26
C ILE A 170 -7.34 12.99 -8.58
N ASP A 171 -8.66 12.99 -8.77
CA ASP A 171 -9.32 12.53 -9.99
C ASP A 171 -8.96 13.39 -11.21
N ALA A 172 -8.91 14.71 -11.06
CA ALA A 172 -8.49 15.63 -12.12
C ALA A 172 -7.03 15.34 -12.55
N THR A 173 -6.12 15.19 -11.58
CA THR A 173 -4.71 14.88 -11.83
C THR A 173 -4.56 13.50 -12.45
N HIS A 174 -5.26 12.49 -11.92
CA HIS A 174 -5.28 11.15 -12.47
C HIS A 174 -5.73 11.13 -13.93
N THR A 175 -6.81 11.84 -14.26
CA THR A 175 -7.33 11.93 -15.63
C THR A 175 -6.33 12.59 -16.57
N ALA A 176 -5.73 13.71 -16.14
CA ALA A 176 -4.72 14.43 -16.91
C ALA A 176 -3.48 13.55 -17.18
N LEU A 177 -2.90 12.95 -16.13
CA LEU A 177 -1.70 12.12 -16.22
C LEU A 177 -1.92 10.83 -17.01
N THR A 178 -3.07 10.17 -16.85
CA THR A 178 -3.42 8.97 -17.61
C THR A 178 -3.60 9.27 -19.09
N SER A 179 -4.21 10.39 -19.44
CA SER A 179 -4.41 10.80 -20.84
C SER A 179 -3.08 11.09 -21.55
N THR A 180 -2.16 11.74 -20.87
CA THR A 180 -0.81 12.05 -21.40
C THR A 180 0.05 10.80 -21.49
N ARG A 181 0.00 9.90 -20.50
CA ARG A 181 0.79 8.67 -20.47
C ARG A 181 0.51 7.74 -21.64
N LYS A 182 -0.75 7.54 -22.02
CA LYS A 182 -1.13 6.69 -23.16
C LYS A 182 -0.49 7.13 -24.48
N LYS A 183 -0.15 8.40 -24.60
CA LYS A 183 0.46 9.02 -25.78
C LYS A 183 1.95 9.32 -25.61
N ARG A 184 2.51 9.07 -24.42
CA ARG A 184 3.87 9.47 -24.08
C ARG A 184 4.87 8.63 -24.89
N LYS A 185 5.54 9.28 -25.81
CA LYS A 185 6.82 8.80 -26.36
C LYS A 185 7.90 9.15 -25.34
N MET A 186 8.99 8.36 -25.32
CA MET A 186 10.15 8.70 -24.50
C MET A 186 10.54 10.15 -24.77
N PRO A 187 10.66 11.00 -23.74
CA PRO A 187 11.10 12.37 -23.96
C PRO A 187 12.49 12.38 -24.61
N PRO A 188 12.75 13.24 -25.60
CA PRO A 188 14.08 13.39 -26.15
C PRO A 188 15.04 13.89 -25.07
N GLY A 189 16.25 13.35 -25.01
CA GLY A 189 17.26 13.74 -24.05
C GLY A 189 17.52 12.78 -22.91
N PHE A 190 16.61 11.85 -22.63
CA PHE A 190 16.84 10.82 -21.62
C PHE A 190 17.92 9.82 -22.06
N ALA A 191 18.70 9.37 -21.09
CA ALA A 191 19.71 8.33 -21.31
C ALA A 191 19.05 7.04 -21.78
N THR A 192 19.66 6.42 -22.76
CA THR A 192 19.24 5.11 -23.27
C THR A 192 19.94 3.98 -22.51
N PRO A 193 19.42 2.74 -22.55
CA PRO A 193 20.13 1.58 -22.00
C PRO A 193 21.57 1.41 -22.58
N ALA A 194 21.82 1.87 -23.80
CA ALA A 194 23.15 1.83 -24.39
C ALA A 194 24.11 2.85 -23.74
N ASP A 195 23.61 4.02 -23.40
CA ASP A 195 24.41 5.06 -22.74
C ASP A 195 24.85 4.60 -21.34
N VAL A 196 23.94 3.96 -20.58
CA VAL A 196 24.22 3.47 -19.24
C VAL A 196 25.35 2.44 -19.20
N LYS A 197 25.50 1.64 -20.26
CA LYS A 197 26.65 0.69 -20.39
C LYS A 197 28.00 1.38 -20.42
N THR A 198 28.04 2.67 -20.76
CA THR A 198 29.28 3.46 -20.82
C THR A 198 29.57 4.24 -19.55
N TYR A 199 28.67 4.28 -18.59
CA TYR A 199 28.80 5.08 -17.38
C TYR A 199 30.02 4.67 -16.54
N LYS A 200 30.70 5.69 -16.03
CA LYS A 200 31.83 5.55 -15.13
C LYS A 200 31.68 6.48 -13.93
N SER A 201 32.41 6.21 -12.88
CA SER A 201 32.47 7.11 -11.73
C SER A 201 32.99 8.48 -12.16
N THR A 202 32.16 9.49 -12.00
CA THR A 202 32.48 10.88 -12.39
C THR A 202 32.79 11.74 -11.18
N HIS A 203 32.16 11.47 -10.05
CA HIS A 203 32.29 12.30 -8.85
C HIS A 203 32.12 11.47 -7.57
N THR A 204 32.88 11.83 -6.54
CA THR A 204 32.73 11.26 -5.20
C THR A 204 32.73 12.39 -4.18
N ILE A 205 31.67 12.46 -3.39
CA ILE A 205 31.51 13.48 -2.34
C ILE A 205 31.67 12.76 -0.99
N PRO A 206 32.79 12.97 -0.28
CA PRO A 206 33.07 12.26 0.95
C PRO A 206 32.40 12.88 2.17
N SER A 207 32.08 12.04 3.14
CA SER A 207 31.85 12.44 4.56
C SER A 207 30.77 13.49 4.80
N LEU A 208 29.61 13.37 4.12
CA LEU A 208 28.48 14.25 4.39
C LEU A 208 27.88 14.06 5.81
N HIS A 209 27.91 12.85 6.33
CA HIS A 209 27.37 12.52 7.66
C HIS A 209 28.43 11.98 8.62
N SER A 210 28.25 12.28 9.91
CA SER A 210 29.23 11.95 10.95
C SER A 210 29.07 10.55 11.53
N ALA A 211 27.85 9.99 11.51
CA ALA A 211 27.59 8.68 12.10
C ALA A 211 28.20 7.55 11.25
N SER A 212 28.69 6.49 11.93
CA SER A 212 29.33 5.34 11.28
C SER A 212 28.41 4.59 10.31
N ALA A 213 27.10 4.59 10.56
CA ALA A 213 26.10 3.96 9.70
C ALA A 213 25.77 4.78 8.44
N GLY A 214 26.20 6.03 8.36
CA GLY A 214 26.18 6.84 7.15
C GLY A 214 24.80 7.33 6.70
N ILE A 215 24.67 7.41 5.38
CA ILE A 215 23.49 7.94 4.69
C ILE A 215 22.43 6.83 4.57
N THR A 216 21.19 7.16 4.88
CA THR A 216 20.04 6.24 4.84
C THR A 216 19.11 6.46 3.67
N SER A 217 19.07 7.69 3.14
CA SER A 217 18.22 8.05 2.01
C SER A 217 18.79 9.24 1.25
N ILE A 218 18.60 9.25 -0.07
CA ILE A 218 18.97 10.34 -0.97
C ILE A 218 17.78 10.74 -1.84
N ALA A 219 17.65 12.03 -2.11
CA ALA A 219 16.73 12.59 -3.10
C ALA A 219 17.45 13.65 -3.93
N VAL A 220 17.39 13.55 -5.24
CA VAL A 220 18.01 14.51 -6.17
C VAL A 220 16.95 15.51 -6.63
N SER A 221 17.30 16.78 -6.70
CA SER A 221 16.43 17.83 -7.22
C SER A 221 16.28 17.69 -8.72
N THR A 222 15.06 17.82 -9.22
CA THR A 222 14.76 17.82 -10.64
C THR A 222 14.88 19.22 -11.24
N ALA A 223 14.55 20.26 -10.45
CA ALA A 223 14.68 21.66 -10.85
C ALA A 223 16.14 22.12 -10.89
N ASN A 224 16.95 21.68 -9.91
CA ASN A 224 18.36 22.00 -9.81
C ASN A 224 19.21 20.72 -9.77
N PRO A 225 19.60 20.17 -10.94
CA PRO A 225 20.26 18.86 -11.03
C PRO A 225 21.59 18.72 -10.28
N THR A 226 22.14 19.83 -9.79
CA THR A 226 23.36 19.84 -8.97
C THR A 226 23.08 19.71 -7.49
N GLN A 227 21.80 19.86 -7.07
CA GLN A 227 21.40 19.84 -5.67
C GLN A 227 20.78 18.50 -5.30
N PHE A 228 21.09 18.04 -4.11
CA PHE A 228 20.51 16.82 -3.58
C PHE A 228 20.36 16.89 -2.05
N LEU A 229 19.40 16.12 -1.55
CA LEU A 229 19.08 16.02 -0.13
C LEU A 229 19.50 14.65 0.37
N THR A 230 20.17 14.57 1.51
CA THR A 230 20.52 13.32 2.18
C THR A 230 19.97 13.27 3.57
N GLY A 231 19.51 12.10 4.00
CA GLY A 231 19.17 11.80 5.37
C GLY A 231 20.19 10.86 5.98
N GLY A 232 20.63 11.14 7.19
CA GLY A 232 21.68 10.36 7.88
C GLY A 232 21.18 9.62 9.12
N SER A 233 21.94 8.61 9.50
CA SER A 233 21.77 7.92 10.79
C SER A 233 22.26 8.77 11.99
N ASP A 234 22.90 9.91 11.74
CA ASP A 234 23.24 10.96 12.70
C ASP A 234 22.10 11.92 13.00
N ASN A 235 20.86 11.60 12.55
CA ASN A 235 19.65 12.39 12.75
C ASN A 235 19.65 13.75 12.04
N ILE A 236 20.58 13.94 11.10
CA ILE A 236 20.73 15.19 10.35
C ILE A 236 20.25 14.97 8.91
N VAL A 237 19.61 15.99 8.36
CA VAL A 237 19.29 16.05 6.93
C VAL A 237 20.17 17.15 6.33
N GLN A 238 20.84 16.85 5.21
CA GLN A 238 21.74 17.79 4.56
C GLN A 238 21.33 18.05 3.13
N LEU A 239 21.22 19.32 2.78
CA LEU A 239 21.08 19.79 1.42
C LEU A 239 22.46 20.21 0.91
N TYR A 240 22.90 19.63 -0.18
CA TYR A 240 24.22 19.86 -0.78
C TYR A 240 24.10 20.31 -2.21
N ASP A 241 25.01 21.18 -2.64
CA ASP A 241 25.12 21.62 -4.01
C ASP A 241 26.50 21.25 -4.57
N ARG A 242 26.50 20.36 -5.57
CA ARG A 242 27.70 19.89 -6.27
C ARG A 242 28.41 20.99 -7.03
N SER A 243 27.68 22.01 -7.54
CA SER A 243 28.27 23.08 -8.34
C SER A 243 29.19 23.98 -7.51
N THR A 244 28.84 24.17 -6.25
CA THR A 244 29.61 24.98 -5.31
C THR A 244 30.48 24.16 -4.36
N ASP A 245 30.30 22.84 -4.39
CA ASP A 245 30.95 21.87 -3.48
C ASP A 245 30.71 22.17 -2.01
N LYS A 246 29.48 22.57 -1.66
CA LYS A 246 29.13 23.03 -0.30
C LYS A 246 27.81 22.45 0.19
N VAL A 247 27.74 22.26 1.50
CA VAL A 247 26.48 22.03 2.20
C VAL A 247 25.73 23.35 2.25
N LEU A 248 24.59 23.44 1.57
CA LEU A 248 23.73 24.63 1.58
C LEU A 248 22.97 24.74 2.90
N ALA A 249 22.49 23.62 3.44
CA ALA A 249 21.77 23.60 4.70
C ALA A 249 21.98 22.29 5.45
N SER A 250 22.12 22.42 6.78
CA SER A 250 22.16 21.30 7.72
C SER A 250 20.92 21.36 8.61
N LEU A 251 19.91 20.58 8.28
CA LEU A 251 18.59 20.61 8.87
C LEU A 251 18.54 19.68 10.08
N LYS A 252 18.60 20.28 11.26
CA LYS A 252 18.61 19.57 12.54
C LYS A 252 17.20 19.56 13.14
N GLY A 253 16.84 18.46 13.82
CA GLY A 253 15.56 18.37 14.50
C GLY A 253 15.11 16.96 14.79
N HIS A 254 15.49 15.97 13.99
CA HIS A 254 15.24 14.57 14.30
C HIS A 254 16.03 14.10 15.52
N THR A 255 15.41 13.27 16.37
CA THR A 255 16.06 12.73 17.57
C THR A 255 16.59 11.32 17.38
N LYS A 256 16.21 10.67 16.27
CA LYS A 256 16.71 9.36 15.82
C LYS A 256 17.01 9.42 14.33
N LYS A 257 17.53 8.31 13.79
CA LYS A 257 17.90 8.17 12.37
C LYS A 257 16.77 8.64 11.45
N VAL A 258 17.15 9.30 10.38
CA VAL A 258 16.25 9.66 9.29
C VAL A 258 16.08 8.42 8.40
N ASN A 259 14.86 7.99 8.16
CA ASN A 259 14.58 6.81 7.33
C ASN A 259 14.43 7.17 5.85
N ARG A 260 13.73 8.27 5.56
CA ARG A 260 13.44 8.70 4.18
C ARG A 260 13.52 10.22 4.05
N VAL A 261 13.97 10.67 2.87
CA VAL A 261 13.91 12.08 2.48
C VAL A 261 13.26 12.19 1.11
N CYS A 262 12.58 13.30 0.85
CA CYS A 262 12.08 13.65 -0.48
C CYS A 262 12.05 15.17 -0.67
N ILE A 263 12.04 15.59 -1.92
CA ILE A 263 11.95 16.99 -2.34
C ILE A 263 10.64 17.15 -3.10
N ARG A 264 9.86 18.16 -2.76
CA ARG A 264 8.70 18.58 -3.53
C ARG A 264 9.04 19.85 -4.28
N GLU A 265 9.03 19.77 -5.58
CA GLU A 265 9.27 20.87 -6.51
C GLU A 265 8.02 21.10 -7.34
N SER A 266 7.66 22.35 -7.51
CA SER A 266 6.52 22.79 -8.30
C SER A 266 6.86 24.16 -8.87
N ASP A 267 6.48 24.43 -10.11
CA ASP A 267 6.75 25.70 -10.78
C ASP A 267 6.05 26.88 -10.09
N ASP A 268 4.89 26.61 -9.48
CA ASP A 268 4.03 27.65 -8.89
C ASP A 268 4.19 27.79 -7.37
N GLN A 269 4.96 26.94 -6.71
CA GLN A 269 5.05 26.90 -5.25
C GLN A 269 6.49 26.75 -4.76
N PRO A 270 6.83 27.26 -3.56
CA PRO A 270 8.18 27.14 -3.04
C PRO A 270 8.57 25.68 -2.83
N THR A 271 9.83 25.37 -3.13
CA THR A 271 10.40 24.03 -2.89
C THR A 271 10.31 23.69 -1.41
N LEU A 272 9.78 22.49 -1.14
CA LEU A 272 9.70 21.92 0.20
C LEU A 272 10.60 20.69 0.31
N LEU A 273 11.36 20.64 1.39
CA LEU A 273 12.17 19.49 1.74
C LEU A 273 11.47 18.70 2.84
N PHE A 274 11.40 17.40 2.69
CA PHE A 274 10.75 16.52 3.66
C PHE A 274 11.70 15.44 4.15
N SER A 275 11.54 15.10 5.41
CA SER A 275 12.20 13.95 6.01
C SER A 275 11.27 13.20 6.95
N ALA A 276 11.45 11.89 7.03
CA ALA A 276 10.75 11.01 7.94
C ALA A 276 11.75 10.17 8.72
N GLY A 277 11.53 10.02 10.03
CA GLY A 277 12.51 9.40 10.92
C GLY A 277 11.94 8.31 11.82
N ALA A 278 12.88 7.57 12.43
CA ALA A 278 12.59 6.58 13.47
C ALA A 278 12.13 7.23 14.79
N ASP A 279 12.14 8.54 14.88
CA ASP A 279 11.57 9.32 15.98
C ASP A 279 10.06 9.52 15.86
N LYS A 280 9.39 8.82 14.94
CA LYS A 280 7.94 8.83 14.71
C LYS A 280 7.41 10.13 14.10
N VAL A 281 8.31 10.94 13.58
CA VAL A 281 8.00 12.29 13.10
C VAL A 281 8.38 12.44 11.64
N ALA A 282 7.54 13.14 10.87
CA ALA A 282 7.94 13.72 9.60
C ALA A 282 8.08 15.23 9.74
N ARG A 283 9.07 15.81 9.04
CA ARG A 283 9.38 17.23 9.09
C ARG A 283 9.39 17.84 7.71
N ALA A 284 8.97 19.08 7.63
CA ALA A 284 9.01 19.89 6.43
C ALA A 284 9.83 21.15 6.64
N TRP A 285 10.66 21.51 5.66
CA TRP A 285 11.43 22.75 5.62
C TRP A 285 11.23 23.46 4.28
N SER A 286 11.35 24.75 4.30
CA SER A 286 11.39 25.55 3.07
C SER A 286 12.48 26.62 3.16
N HIS A 287 12.95 27.05 2.01
CA HIS A 287 13.82 28.20 1.89
C HIS A 287 13.06 29.48 2.27
N ASP A 288 13.60 30.26 3.16
CA ASP A 288 13.09 31.60 3.48
C ASP A 288 13.90 32.65 2.74
N SER A 289 13.24 33.37 1.86
CA SER A 289 13.89 34.40 1.03
C SER A 289 14.40 35.59 1.82
N ALA A 290 13.87 35.81 3.04
CA ALA A 290 14.26 36.92 3.89
C ALA A 290 15.56 36.64 4.64
N SER A 291 15.72 35.44 5.17
CA SER A 291 16.92 35.02 5.90
C SER A 291 17.98 34.36 5.03
N GLY A 292 17.59 33.86 3.85
CA GLY A 292 18.43 33.04 2.98
C GLY A 292 18.69 31.64 3.53
N GLU A 293 17.99 31.22 4.58
CA GLU A 293 18.17 29.95 5.24
C GLU A 293 16.96 29.03 5.05
N TYR A 294 17.16 27.73 5.26
CA TYR A 294 16.07 26.75 5.31
C TYR A 294 15.51 26.68 6.72
N ILE A 295 14.24 27.06 6.86
CA ILE A 295 13.53 27.07 8.14
C ILE A 295 12.54 25.91 8.24
N PRO A 296 12.32 25.35 9.44
CA PRO A 296 11.30 24.35 9.67
C PRO A 296 9.91 24.96 9.48
N ARG A 297 9.09 24.38 8.63
CA ARG A 297 7.69 24.79 8.40
C ARG A 297 6.73 24.00 9.24
N SER A 298 6.92 22.71 9.35
CA SER A 298 6.02 21.87 10.12
C SER A 298 6.71 20.63 10.66
N THR A 299 6.11 20.12 11.73
CA THR A 299 6.48 18.88 12.38
C THR A 299 5.25 18.01 12.54
N ILE A 300 5.13 16.99 11.72
CA ILE A 300 3.99 16.07 11.66
C ILE A 300 4.22 14.95 12.68
N LYS A 301 3.37 14.85 13.70
CA LYS A 301 3.45 13.88 14.81
C LYS A 301 2.23 12.96 14.85
N THR A 302 1.77 12.50 13.72
CA THR A 302 0.54 11.70 13.59
C THR A 302 0.75 10.26 14.03
N HIS A 303 1.94 9.71 13.80
CA HIS A 303 2.22 8.31 13.99
C HIS A 303 2.77 7.95 15.38
N LYS A 304 2.41 6.76 15.86
CA LYS A 304 2.89 6.17 17.12
C LYS A 304 4.12 5.26 16.94
N GLY A 305 4.41 4.85 15.70
CA GLY A 305 5.56 4.05 15.30
C GLY A 305 6.56 4.82 14.44
N GLU A 306 7.66 4.18 14.04
CA GLU A 306 8.63 4.76 13.11
C GLU A 306 7.96 5.08 11.77
N VAL A 307 8.24 6.25 11.20
CA VAL A 307 7.81 6.58 9.84
C VAL A 307 8.83 5.96 8.87
N THR A 308 8.38 4.94 8.15
CA THR A 308 9.22 4.13 7.25
C THR A 308 9.04 4.50 5.78
N GLY A 309 7.86 5.04 5.45
CA GLY A 309 7.51 5.47 4.11
C GLY A 309 7.19 6.96 4.03
N LEU A 310 7.65 7.61 2.96
CA LEU A 310 7.44 9.01 2.69
C LEU A 310 7.37 9.21 1.18
N ALA A 311 6.29 9.76 0.66
CA ALA A 311 6.16 10.09 -0.75
C ALA A 311 5.26 11.30 -0.97
N VAL A 312 5.65 12.17 -1.90
CA VAL A 312 4.83 13.29 -2.37
C VAL A 312 3.87 12.80 -3.44
N HIS A 313 2.62 13.20 -3.34
CA HIS A 313 1.59 12.86 -4.32
C HIS A 313 1.78 13.66 -5.61
N PRO A 314 1.47 13.11 -6.79
CA PRO A 314 1.60 13.81 -8.09
C PRO A 314 0.81 15.11 -8.23
N THR A 315 -0.19 15.36 -7.37
CA THR A 315 -0.87 16.67 -7.28
C THR A 315 0.05 17.78 -6.74
N ASN A 316 1.20 17.45 -6.15
CA ASN A 316 2.09 18.37 -5.42
C ASN A 316 1.45 19.10 -4.24
N THR A 317 0.22 18.72 -3.86
CA THR A 317 -0.53 19.29 -2.74
C THR A 317 -0.64 18.36 -1.53
N LEU A 318 -0.31 17.08 -1.70
CA LEU A 318 -0.43 16.06 -0.67
C LEU A 318 0.87 15.31 -0.44
N ILE A 319 1.09 14.88 0.80
CA ILE A 319 2.16 13.96 1.16
C ILE A 319 1.59 12.75 1.90
N ALA A 320 2.10 11.58 1.54
CA ALA A 320 1.75 10.32 2.18
C ALA A 320 2.86 9.86 3.12
N LEU A 321 2.48 9.40 4.29
CA LEU A 321 3.34 8.82 5.31
C LEU A 321 2.88 7.40 5.62
N GLY A 322 3.81 6.47 5.66
CA GLY A 322 3.57 5.08 6.11
C GLY A 322 4.40 4.78 7.35
N SER A 323 3.83 4.06 8.30
CA SER A 323 4.46 3.81 9.58
C SER A 323 4.44 2.34 10.01
N SER A 324 5.37 2.00 10.87
CA SER A 324 5.41 0.71 11.57
C SER A 324 4.30 0.54 12.61
N ASP A 325 3.50 1.56 12.89
CA ASP A 325 2.31 1.48 13.74
C ASP A 325 1.08 0.91 13.05
N LYS A 326 1.25 0.35 11.84
CA LYS A 326 0.21 -0.26 11.01
C LYS A 326 -0.81 0.74 10.45
N THR A 327 -0.42 2.01 10.37
CA THR A 327 -1.25 3.08 9.80
C THR A 327 -0.50 3.84 8.72
N TYR A 328 -1.26 4.46 7.83
CA TYR A 328 -0.74 5.48 6.92
C TYR A 328 -1.57 6.75 7.03
N SER A 329 -0.99 7.87 6.69
CA SER A 329 -1.67 9.16 6.75
C SER A 329 -1.38 10.01 5.52
N LEU A 330 -2.33 10.86 5.16
CA LEU A 330 -2.19 11.86 4.11
C LEU A 330 -2.31 13.24 4.73
N HIS A 331 -1.43 14.14 4.32
CA HIS A 331 -1.39 15.52 4.81
C HIS A 331 -1.42 16.49 3.63
N ASP A 332 -2.17 17.57 3.82
CA ASP A 332 -2.19 18.70 2.88
C ASP A 332 -0.93 19.54 3.08
N LEU A 333 -0.22 19.87 2.01
CA LEU A 333 1.01 20.66 2.03
C LEU A 333 0.78 22.16 2.15
N SER A 334 -0.43 22.63 2.02
CA SER A 334 -0.76 24.07 2.17
C SER A 334 -0.70 24.50 3.64
N ASN A 335 -1.22 23.68 4.53
CA ASN A 335 -1.34 23.94 5.97
C ASN A 335 -0.74 22.84 6.85
N PHE A 336 -0.23 21.77 6.24
CA PHE A 336 0.31 20.57 6.90
C PHE A 336 -0.71 19.84 7.80
N SER A 337 -2.00 20.08 7.59
CA SER A 337 -3.06 19.39 8.32
C SER A 337 -3.19 17.94 7.86
N GLN A 338 -3.58 17.09 8.78
CA GLN A 338 -3.96 15.72 8.48
C GLN A 338 -5.29 15.72 7.72
N VAL A 339 -5.30 15.14 6.54
CA VAL A 339 -6.48 15.00 5.68
C VAL A 339 -7.11 13.63 5.83
N TYR A 340 -6.27 12.62 5.97
CA TYR A 340 -6.68 11.24 6.11
C TYR A 340 -5.75 10.50 7.05
N HIS A 341 -6.32 9.60 7.85
CA HIS A 341 -5.59 8.62 8.65
C HIS A 341 -6.28 7.28 8.52
N SER A 342 -5.53 6.26 8.13
CA SER A 342 -6.09 4.91 7.99
C SER A 342 -6.45 4.33 9.35
N PRO A 343 -7.44 3.44 9.42
CA PRO A 343 -7.60 2.58 10.59
C PRO A 343 -6.32 1.76 10.81
N VAL A 344 -6.16 1.20 12.00
CA VAL A 344 -5.06 0.29 12.29
C VAL A 344 -5.28 -1.00 11.50
N LEU A 345 -4.32 -1.33 10.66
CA LEU A 345 -4.34 -2.48 9.76
C LEU A 345 -3.66 -3.70 10.40
N ASP A 346 -3.65 -4.83 9.70
CA ASP A 346 -3.11 -6.08 10.28
C ASP A 346 -1.59 -6.07 10.35
N ASP A 347 -0.91 -5.52 9.32
CA ASP A 347 0.54 -5.55 9.19
C ASP A 347 1.17 -4.16 9.33
N PRO A 348 2.38 -4.06 9.95
CA PRO A 348 3.16 -2.84 9.94
C PRO A 348 3.69 -2.55 8.53
N PHE A 349 3.93 -1.27 8.21
CA PHE A 349 4.49 -0.88 6.93
C PHE A 349 5.99 -0.63 7.02
N SER A 350 6.72 -1.18 6.05
CA SER A 350 8.18 -1.04 5.90
C SER A 350 8.58 -0.10 4.76
N SER A 351 7.71 0.08 3.77
CA SER A 351 7.97 0.95 2.62
C SER A 351 6.67 1.51 2.04
N LEU A 352 6.77 2.63 1.32
CA LEU A 352 5.66 3.29 0.66
C LEU A 352 6.12 3.87 -0.68
N SER A 353 5.29 3.76 -1.69
CA SER A 353 5.43 4.47 -2.97
C SER A 353 4.05 4.82 -3.53
N ILE A 354 3.96 5.95 -4.20
CA ILE A 354 2.73 6.38 -4.88
C ILE A 354 2.87 6.09 -6.36
N HIS A 355 1.78 5.63 -6.96
CA HIS A 355 1.70 5.40 -8.38
C HIS A 355 1.78 6.73 -9.15
N PRO A 356 2.47 6.78 -10.30
CA PRO A 356 2.64 8.02 -11.07
C PRO A 356 1.33 8.72 -11.47
N ASP A 357 0.18 8.01 -11.50
CA ASP A 357 -1.14 8.61 -11.74
C ASP A 357 -1.78 9.24 -10.50
N GLY A 358 -1.26 8.95 -9.32
CA GLY A 358 -1.79 9.44 -8.07
C GLY A 358 -3.05 8.74 -7.55
N ALA A 359 -3.66 7.80 -8.28
CA ALA A 359 -4.87 7.13 -7.82
C ALA A 359 -4.61 6.03 -6.79
N ILE A 360 -3.48 5.36 -6.88
CA ILE A 360 -3.13 4.23 -6.01
C ILE A 360 -1.75 4.42 -5.35
N MET A 361 -1.58 3.81 -4.20
CA MET A 361 -0.28 3.70 -3.54
C MET A 361 -0.01 2.27 -3.12
N GLY A 362 1.27 1.90 -3.08
CA GLY A 362 1.75 0.62 -2.60
C GLY A 362 2.40 0.76 -1.23
N LEU A 363 2.06 -0.13 -0.33
CA LEU A 363 2.63 -0.26 1.00
C LEU A 363 3.23 -1.65 1.15
N GLY A 364 4.53 -1.71 1.36
CA GLY A 364 5.24 -2.96 1.62
C GLY A 364 5.20 -3.33 3.09
N THR A 365 5.12 -4.63 3.38
CA THR A 365 5.09 -5.16 4.75
C THR A 365 6.31 -6.03 5.04
N PRO A 366 6.64 -6.28 6.30
CA PRO A 366 7.68 -7.25 6.69
C PRO A 366 7.33 -8.71 6.33
N ASN A 367 6.06 -9.00 6.02
CA ASN A 367 5.54 -10.34 5.77
C ASN A 367 5.46 -10.72 4.28
N SER A 368 6.30 -10.13 3.44
CA SER A 368 6.37 -10.37 1.98
C SER A 368 5.16 -9.89 1.18
N SER A 369 4.17 -9.28 1.81
CA SER A 369 2.99 -8.76 1.13
C SER A 369 3.16 -7.29 0.77
N ILE A 370 2.58 -6.91 -0.37
CA ILE A 370 2.46 -5.52 -0.80
C ILE A 370 0.97 -5.24 -0.90
N HIS A 371 0.48 -4.30 -0.11
CA HIS A 371 -0.90 -3.84 -0.19
C HIS A 371 -0.98 -2.62 -1.10
N VAL A 372 -1.81 -2.71 -2.12
CA VAL A 372 -2.10 -1.59 -3.02
C VAL A 372 -3.42 -0.98 -2.61
N TYR A 373 -3.40 0.28 -2.22
CA TYR A 373 -4.58 1.05 -1.79
C TYR A 373 -5.03 2.01 -2.89
N ASP A 374 -6.33 2.15 -3.08
CA ASP A 374 -6.90 3.32 -3.77
C ASP A 374 -6.91 4.49 -2.77
N ILE A 375 -6.17 5.56 -3.12
CA ILE A 375 -6.01 6.72 -2.23
C ILE A 375 -7.35 7.43 -2.01
N ARG A 376 -8.26 7.39 -2.98
CA ARG A 376 -9.55 8.11 -2.95
C ARG A 376 -10.56 7.48 -2.00
N SER A 377 -10.64 6.16 -1.98
CA SER A 377 -11.56 5.42 -1.11
C SER A 377 -10.91 4.99 0.22
N GLY A 378 -9.57 4.86 0.25
CA GLY A 378 -8.85 4.29 1.38
C GLY A 378 -8.89 2.75 1.42
N ASP A 379 -9.50 2.10 0.42
CA ASP A 379 -9.66 0.65 0.38
C ASP A 379 -8.46 -0.05 -0.24
N ILE A 380 -8.30 -1.33 0.09
CA ILE A 380 -7.30 -2.20 -0.54
C ILE A 380 -7.80 -2.58 -1.95
N ALA A 381 -7.12 -2.08 -2.97
CA ALA A 381 -7.38 -2.42 -4.37
C ALA A 381 -6.80 -3.79 -4.76
N ALA A 382 -5.66 -4.17 -4.19
CA ALA A 382 -5.01 -5.46 -4.43
C ALA A 382 -4.01 -5.81 -3.32
N THR A 383 -3.82 -7.10 -3.08
CA THR A 383 -2.73 -7.63 -2.26
C THR A 383 -1.84 -8.50 -3.13
N LEU A 384 -0.56 -8.12 -3.23
CA LEU A 384 0.43 -8.81 -4.03
C LEU A 384 1.32 -9.62 -3.09
N THR A 385 1.30 -10.96 -3.24
CA THR A 385 2.12 -11.88 -2.46
C THR A 385 2.97 -12.73 -3.40
N PRO A 386 4.26 -12.93 -3.12
CA PRO A 386 5.09 -13.81 -3.93
C PRO A 386 4.63 -15.27 -3.80
N PRO A 387 4.71 -16.06 -4.89
CA PRO A 387 4.20 -17.44 -4.90
C PRO A 387 4.97 -18.39 -3.97
N ASP A 388 6.22 -18.11 -3.68
CA ASP A 388 7.13 -19.03 -2.96
C ASP A 388 7.13 -18.84 -1.42
N GLY A 389 6.26 -17.98 -0.88
CA GLY A 389 5.83 -17.95 0.51
C GLY A 389 6.87 -17.79 1.64
N ALA A 390 8.17 -17.62 1.35
CA ALA A 390 9.15 -17.34 2.39
C ALA A 390 8.97 -15.90 2.89
N PRO A 391 8.83 -15.67 4.21
CA PRO A 391 8.65 -14.32 4.73
C PRO A 391 9.91 -13.48 4.47
N PHE A 392 9.75 -12.40 3.73
CA PHE A 392 10.81 -11.43 3.45
C PHE A 392 10.28 -10.01 3.59
N ALA A 393 11.02 -9.13 4.26
CA ALA A 393 10.59 -7.75 4.47
C ALA A 393 10.68 -6.93 3.18
N VAL A 394 9.57 -6.37 2.72
CA VAL A 394 9.52 -5.47 1.56
C VAL A 394 9.93 -4.05 1.97
N ASN A 395 11.24 -3.86 2.20
CA ASN A 395 11.80 -2.59 2.69
C ASN A 395 11.83 -1.49 1.62
N THR A 396 11.61 -1.85 0.38
CA THR A 396 11.60 -0.93 -0.76
C THR A 396 10.61 -1.40 -1.80
N LEU A 397 9.95 -0.47 -2.44
CA LEU A 397 9.11 -0.71 -3.61
C LEU A 397 9.07 0.54 -4.46
N CYS A 398 8.94 0.37 -5.76
CA CYS A 398 8.88 1.48 -6.70
C CYS A 398 7.94 1.16 -7.86
N PHE A 399 6.99 2.07 -8.12
CA PHE A 399 6.19 2.00 -9.33
C PHE A 399 6.99 2.47 -10.53
N SER A 400 6.79 1.82 -11.66
CA SER A 400 7.32 2.28 -12.94
C SER A 400 6.50 3.45 -13.48
N GLU A 401 7.16 4.44 -14.06
CA GLU A 401 6.51 5.59 -14.70
C GLU A 401 5.56 5.20 -15.85
N ASN A 402 5.66 3.98 -16.38
CA ASN A 402 4.70 3.46 -17.35
C ASN A 402 3.32 3.13 -16.76
N GLY A 403 3.19 3.08 -15.43
CA GLY A 403 1.96 2.81 -14.69
C GLY A 403 1.46 1.36 -14.76
N TYR A 404 2.26 0.41 -15.26
CA TYR A 404 1.85 -0.99 -15.38
C TYR A 404 2.63 -1.92 -14.47
N HIS A 405 3.80 -1.52 -14.03
CA HIS A 405 4.72 -2.37 -13.28
C HIS A 405 5.05 -1.78 -11.91
N LEU A 406 5.22 -2.67 -10.97
CA LEU A 406 5.78 -2.41 -9.65
C LEU A 406 7.00 -3.30 -9.46
N ALA A 407 8.12 -2.73 -9.06
CA ALA A 407 9.32 -3.48 -8.68
C ALA A 407 9.42 -3.51 -7.15
N ALA A 408 9.63 -4.71 -6.61
CA ALA A 408 9.86 -4.92 -5.19
C ALA A 408 10.65 -6.21 -4.96
N PRO A 409 11.44 -6.32 -3.89
CA PRO A 409 12.13 -7.56 -3.56
C PRO A 409 11.12 -8.66 -3.17
N THR A 410 11.37 -9.85 -3.67
CA THR A 410 10.63 -11.08 -3.31
C THR A 410 11.47 -12.00 -2.41
N SER A 411 12.78 -11.80 -2.39
CA SER A 411 13.72 -12.42 -1.47
C SER A 411 14.90 -11.47 -1.23
N SER A 412 15.87 -11.87 -0.43
CA SER A 412 17.09 -11.07 -0.19
C SER A 412 17.82 -10.69 -1.49
N SER A 413 17.82 -11.58 -2.48
CA SER A 413 18.59 -11.44 -3.73
C SER A 413 17.73 -11.42 -5.00
N THR A 414 16.41 -11.41 -4.90
CA THR A 414 15.54 -11.46 -6.07
C THR A 414 14.58 -10.28 -6.07
N VAL A 415 14.54 -9.55 -7.18
CA VAL A 415 13.53 -8.50 -7.43
C VAL A 415 12.41 -9.07 -8.28
N GLY A 416 11.19 -8.97 -7.80
CA GLY A 416 9.97 -9.27 -8.55
C GLY A 416 9.44 -8.04 -9.28
N ILE A 417 9.07 -8.23 -10.53
CA ILE A 417 8.40 -7.20 -11.34
C ILE A 417 6.93 -7.63 -11.49
N TRP A 418 6.07 -6.92 -10.81
CA TRP A 418 4.65 -7.19 -10.79
C TRP A 418 3.93 -6.48 -11.93
N ASP A 419 3.07 -7.18 -12.66
CA ASP A 419 2.08 -6.56 -13.57
C ASP A 419 0.83 -6.23 -12.75
N LEU A 420 0.56 -4.94 -12.55
CA LEU A 420 -0.56 -4.46 -11.73
C LEU A 420 -1.93 -4.85 -12.28
N ARG A 421 -2.06 -5.03 -13.58
CA ARG A 421 -3.33 -5.42 -14.22
C ARG A 421 -3.64 -6.90 -14.00
N ARG A 422 -2.59 -7.73 -13.98
CA ARG A 422 -2.71 -9.18 -13.78
C ARG A 422 -2.56 -9.57 -12.32
N GLN A 423 -2.07 -8.66 -11.48
CA GLN A 423 -1.77 -8.88 -10.06
C GLN A 423 -0.83 -10.08 -9.84
N LYS A 424 0.11 -10.27 -10.76
CA LYS A 424 1.07 -11.39 -10.75
C LYS A 424 2.46 -10.90 -11.09
N ILE A 425 3.46 -11.67 -10.65
CA ILE A 425 4.85 -11.44 -11.07
C ILE A 425 4.95 -11.77 -12.57
N GLY A 426 5.32 -10.78 -13.36
CA GLY A 426 5.57 -10.93 -14.79
C GLY A 426 6.99 -11.37 -15.11
N SER A 427 7.95 -10.94 -14.28
CA SER A 427 9.38 -11.26 -14.43
C SER A 427 10.08 -11.20 -13.09
N THR A 428 11.17 -11.93 -12.94
CA THR A 428 12.04 -11.91 -11.76
C THR A 428 13.48 -11.62 -12.19
N ILE A 429 14.19 -10.83 -11.40
CA ILE A 429 15.61 -10.54 -11.58
C ILE A 429 16.35 -11.18 -10.42
N ASN A 430 17.18 -12.18 -10.68
CA ASN A 430 18.02 -12.80 -9.68
C ASN A 430 19.40 -12.13 -9.67
N LEU A 431 19.78 -11.60 -8.52
CA LEU A 431 21.04 -10.88 -8.31
C LEU A 431 22.20 -11.79 -7.85
N GLY A 432 21.92 -13.08 -7.63
CA GLY A 432 22.89 -14.04 -7.13
C GLY A 432 22.89 -14.17 -5.61
N GLU A 433 23.44 -15.28 -5.12
CA GLU A 433 23.53 -15.58 -3.70
C GLU A 433 24.46 -14.56 -2.99
N GLY A 434 24.03 -14.04 -1.86
CA GLY A 434 24.80 -13.09 -1.05
C GLY A 434 24.49 -11.61 -1.33
N PHE A 435 23.80 -11.28 -2.41
CA PHE A 435 23.37 -9.91 -2.66
C PHE A 435 22.12 -9.56 -1.83
N ASN A 436 22.24 -8.63 -0.90
CA ASN A 436 21.11 -8.13 -0.10
C ASN A 436 20.61 -6.82 -0.69
N ILE A 437 19.32 -6.79 -1.03
CA ILE A 437 18.66 -5.63 -1.65
C ILE A 437 18.33 -4.59 -0.58
N ASN A 438 18.86 -3.38 -0.73
CA ASN A 438 18.59 -2.24 0.13
C ASN A 438 17.52 -1.32 -0.49
N GLN A 439 17.62 -1.03 -1.79
CA GLN A 439 16.66 -0.19 -2.49
C GLN A 439 16.50 -0.57 -3.96
N VAL A 440 15.28 -0.38 -4.47
CA VAL A 440 14.92 -0.55 -5.88
C VAL A 440 14.26 0.73 -6.37
N VAL A 441 14.72 1.28 -7.50
CA VAL A 441 14.18 2.52 -8.07
C VAL A 441 14.09 2.41 -9.59
N TYR A 442 12.96 2.81 -10.16
CA TYR A 442 12.84 3.06 -11.59
C TYR A 442 13.29 4.47 -11.94
N ASP A 443 13.80 4.61 -13.14
CA ASP A 443 14.05 5.93 -13.72
C ASP A 443 12.76 6.57 -14.24
N TYR A 444 12.79 7.89 -14.46
CA TYR A 444 11.63 8.65 -14.96
C TYR A 444 11.23 8.32 -16.40
N SER A 445 12.08 7.64 -17.19
CA SER A 445 11.74 7.17 -18.54
C SER A 445 11.05 5.80 -18.52
N ALA A 446 11.02 5.11 -17.39
CA ALA A 446 10.58 3.73 -17.22
C ALA A 446 11.37 2.69 -18.04
N GLN A 447 12.59 3.02 -18.43
CA GLN A 447 13.44 2.14 -19.25
C GLN A 447 14.55 1.46 -18.45
N ILE A 448 14.85 1.98 -17.28
CA ILE A 448 15.99 1.57 -16.49
C ILE A 448 15.49 1.28 -15.06
N LEU A 449 15.95 0.18 -14.50
CA LEU A 449 15.74 -0.18 -13.11
C LEU A 449 17.09 -0.26 -12.41
N GLY A 450 17.25 0.51 -11.36
CA GLY A 450 18.41 0.46 -10.49
C GLY A 450 18.13 -0.32 -9.21
N VAL A 451 19.09 -1.10 -8.77
CA VAL A 451 19.05 -1.86 -7.51
C VAL A 451 20.31 -1.58 -6.72
N ALA A 452 20.15 -1.02 -5.53
CA ALA A 452 21.25 -0.83 -4.57
C ALA A 452 21.25 -1.99 -3.56
N GLY A 453 22.41 -2.45 -3.21
CA GLY A 453 22.55 -3.56 -2.27
C GLY A 453 23.98 -3.77 -1.73
N SER A 454 24.21 -4.93 -1.13
CA SER A 454 25.45 -5.24 -0.41
C SER A 454 26.74 -5.20 -1.25
N GLU A 455 26.64 -5.41 -2.56
CA GLU A 455 27.78 -5.39 -3.48
C GLU A 455 27.84 -4.12 -4.35
N GLY A 456 27.06 -3.09 -4.04
CA GLY A 456 26.99 -1.86 -4.81
C GLY A 456 25.68 -1.68 -5.55
N ILE A 457 25.71 -1.09 -6.73
CA ILE A 457 24.53 -0.79 -7.55
C ILE A 457 24.57 -1.61 -8.84
N ARG A 458 23.44 -2.25 -9.16
CA ARG A 458 23.22 -2.93 -10.43
C ARG A 458 22.08 -2.26 -11.19
N VAL A 459 22.23 -2.17 -12.49
CA VAL A 459 21.30 -1.45 -13.36
C VAL A 459 20.82 -2.37 -14.46
N PHE A 460 19.51 -2.43 -14.67
CA PHE A 460 18.85 -3.36 -15.59
C PHE A 460 18.02 -2.60 -16.63
N ALA A 461 17.97 -3.15 -17.84
CA ALA A 461 17.08 -2.64 -18.89
C ALA A 461 15.66 -3.13 -18.68
N HIS A 462 14.67 -2.25 -18.82
CA HIS A 462 13.26 -2.63 -18.82
C HIS A 462 12.93 -3.58 -19.98
N LYS A 463 12.01 -4.51 -19.76
CA LYS A 463 11.56 -5.60 -20.67
C LYS A 463 12.52 -6.76 -20.83
N THR A 464 13.78 -6.53 -21.14
CA THR A 464 14.78 -7.60 -21.32
C THR A 464 15.35 -8.06 -19.99
N TRP A 465 15.36 -7.20 -18.98
CA TRP A 465 15.98 -7.38 -17.66
C TRP A 465 17.46 -7.74 -17.77
N GLU A 466 18.11 -7.35 -18.87
CA GLU A 466 19.54 -7.48 -19.06
C GLU A 466 20.26 -6.51 -18.13
N GLU A 467 21.31 -6.99 -17.45
CA GLU A 467 22.19 -6.14 -16.64
C GLU A 467 23.00 -5.23 -17.55
N LEU A 468 22.80 -3.91 -17.41
CA LEU A 468 23.45 -2.89 -18.21
C LEU A 468 24.81 -2.48 -17.65
N ALA A 469 24.83 -2.30 -16.31
CA ALA A 469 26.03 -1.84 -15.61
C ALA A 469 26.03 -2.34 -14.17
N ARG A 470 27.25 -2.46 -13.62
CA ARG A 470 27.51 -2.85 -12.25
C ARG A 470 28.52 -1.88 -11.65
N PHE A 471 28.15 -1.26 -10.55
CA PHE A 471 28.99 -0.30 -9.84
C PHE A 471 29.30 -0.83 -8.45
N GLU A 472 30.43 -1.50 -8.30
CA GLU A 472 30.90 -2.13 -7.07
C GLU A 472 31.82 -1.22 -6.24
N GLU A 473 32.18 -0.08 -6.81
CA GLU A 473 33.08 0.89 -6.17
C GLU A 473 32.43 1.46 -4.90
N GLY A 474 33.10 1.30 -3.78
CA GLY A 474 32.63 1.78 -2.47
C GLY A 474 31.90 0.74 -1.62
N GLY A 475 31.69 -0.48 -2.11
CA GLY A 475 31.05 -1.57 -1.37
C GLY A 475 29.53 -1.43 -1.26
N GLU A 476 28.96 -1.71 -0.09
CA GLU A 476 27.52 -1.69 0.12
C GLU A 476 26.90 -0.33 -0.22
N ALA A 477 25.93 -0.34 -1.13
CA ALA A 477 25.11 0.81 -1.46
C ALA A 477 23.79 0.79 -0.66
N THR A 478 23.56 1.80 0.14
CA THR A 478 22.34 1.89 0.98
C THR A 478 21.14 2.43 0.20
N THR A 479 21.36 3.39 -0.70
CA THR A 479 20.31 4.00 -1.49
C THR A 479 20.83 4.47 -2.84
N LEU A 480 19.89 4.64 -3.80
CA LEU A 480 20.19 5.17 -5.11
C LEU A 480 19.11 6.15 -5.58
N ALA A 481 19.48 7.04 -6.47
CA ALA A 481 18.57 7.92 -7.19
C ALA A 481 19.07 8.14 -8.63
N PHE A 482 18.15 8.40 -9.55
CA PHE A 482 18.48 8.84 -10.89
C PHE A 482 18.50 10.37 -10.93
N GLY A 483 19.53 10.93 -11.55
CA GLY A 483 19.63 12.36 -11.82
C GLY A 483 18.71 12.78 -12.96
N ALA A 484 18.82 14.06 -13.35
CA ALA A 484 18.03 14.63 -14.43
C ALA A 484 18.22 13.83 -15.74
N GLU A 485 17.11 13.53 -16.41
CA GLU A 485 17.08 12.77 -17.67
C GLU A 485 17.77 11.40 -17.58
N SER A 486 17.96 10.84 -16.39
CA SER A 486 18.68 9.58 -16.13
C SER A 486 20.14 9.57 -16.62
N LYS A 487 20.72 10.73 -16.89
CA LYS A 487 22.11 10.89 -17.35
C LYS A 487 23.15 10.62 -16.29
N GLU A 488 22.72 10.62 -15.03
CA GLU A 488 23.54 10.33 -13.88
C GLU A 488 22.83 9.33 -12.96
N ILE A 489 23.60 8.47 -12.35
CA ILE A 489 23.16 7.55 -11.30
C ILE A 489 23.87 7.97 -10.02
N TRP A 490 23.09 8.22 -8.98
CA TRP A 490 23.57 8.66 -7.68
C TRP A 490 23.43 7.52 -6.69
N GLY A 491 24.47 7.17 -6.01
CA GLY A 491 24.46 6.12 -5.01
C GLY A 491 25.15 6.53 -3.73
N THR A 492 24.67 6.02 -2.61
CA THR A 492 25.28 6.27 -1.31
C THR A 492 25.96 5.02 -0.78
N THR A 493 27.24 5.14 -0.46
CA THR A 493 28.05 4.08 0.09
C THR A 493 28.63 4.52 1.44
N GLY A 494 28.07 4.00 2.54
CA GLY A 494 28.44 4.47 3.86
C GLY A 494 28.15 5.95 4.06
N ARG A 495 29.18 6.80 4.11
CA ARG A 495 29.06 8.26 4.29
C ARG A 495 29.30 9.07 3.03
N GLU A 496 29.58 8.40 1.92
CA GLU A 496 29.91 9.01 0.65
C GLU A 496 28.71 8.99 -0.30
N VAL A 497 28.65 10.01 -1.14
CA VAL A 497 27.77 10.01 -2.31
C VAL A 497 28.63 9.86 -3.55
N ARG A 498 28.34 8.85 -4.36
CA ARG A 498 29.03 8.59 -5.62
C ARG A 498 28.11 8.81 -6.80
N ILE A 499 28.65 9.34 -7.86
CA ILE A 499 27.91 9.69 -9.06
C ILE A 499 28.57 9.00 -10.24
N TRP A 500 27.78 8.28 -11.01
CA TRP A 500 28.20 7.66 -12.28
C TRP A 500 27.45 8.30 -13.42
N GLY A 501 28.17 8.57 -14.50
CA GLY A 501 27.61 9.21 -15.69
C GLY A 501 28.45 8.92 -16.92
N ALA A 502 28.06 9.49 -18.05
CA ALA A 502 28.84 9.41 -19.27
C ALA A 502 30.24 10.01 -19.01
N PRO A 503 31.30 9.35 -19.47
CA PRO A 503 32.67 9.95 -19.41
C PRO A 503 32.70 11.26 -20.17
N ALA A 504 33.32 12.29 -19.56
CA ALA A 504 33.48 13.61 -20.15
C ALA A 504 34.33 13.59 -21.44
#